data_47a9142e71b84e5bc28b7c25f572f0b1
#
_entry.id   47a9142e71b84e5bc28b7c25f572f0b1
#
_cell.length_a   1.000
_cell.length_b   1.000
_cell.length_c   1.000
_cell.angle_alpha   90.00
_cell.angle_beta   90.00
_cell.angle_gamma   90.00
#
_symmetry.space_group_name_H-M   'P 1'
#
loop_
_entity.id
_entity.type
_entity.pdbx_description
1 polymer ?
#
loop_
_entity_poly.entity_id
_entity_poly.type
_entity_poly.pdbx_seq_one_letter_code
_entity_poly.pdbx_strand_id
1 'polypeptide(L)'
;MLLRWRSQAKRSQLQKKNVYYSYTESFYGPDIASAYYILSLKGGFRYVGQSEWFRANQRGKFSWDFLNHKNTPIEEADMSYTIINYTGLENLERQRSLRTLKLKGCPEVDDWFLARLHLFQDSLEELDISHCPRITTGGLAALRNLKGLKHLNVSSLPGISNPGLVIILLEEMLPQCQITANGYDHNLRKVEEEEEEQMQRQR
;
A
#
# COMPACT_ATOMS: atom_id res chain seq x y z
N MET A 1 -15.03 -29.60 5.36
CA MET A 1 -14.39 -29.37 6.66
C MET A 1 -12.95 -28.81 6.54
N LEU A 2 -12.07 -29.40 5.72
CA LEU A 2 -10.67 -28.97 5.52
C LEU A 2 -10.51 -27.52 5.00
N LEU A 3 -11.38 -27.04 4.10
CA LEU A 3 -11.32 -25.68 3.57
C LEU A 3 -11.64 -24.61 4.63
N ARG A 4 -12.59 -24.88 5.51
CA ARG A 4 -12.93 -24.00 6.64
C ARG A 4 -11.78 -23.90 7.65
N TRP A 5 -11.11 -25.00 7.90
CA TRP A 5 -9.97 -25.04 8.83
C TRP A 5 -8.76 -24.26 8.28
N ARG A 6 -8.45 -24.40 6.99
CA ARG A 6 -7.41 -23.63 6.31
C ARG A 6 -7.69 -22.13 6.32
N SER A 7 -8.94 -21.72 6.11
CA SER A 7 -9.31 -20.30 6.15
C SER A 7 -9.21 -19.71 7.55
N GLN A 8 -9.60 -20.46 8.60
CA GLN A 8 -9.44 -20.04 9.98
C GLN A 8 -7.97 -19.92 10.39
N ALA A 9 -7.13 -20.89 10.02
CA ALA A 9 -5.70 -20.85 10.28
C ALA A 9 -5.02 -19.64 9.61
N LYS A 10 -5.36 -19.36 8.35
CA LYS A 10 -4.88 -18.19 7.62
C LYS A 10 -5.31 -16.89 8.31
N ARG A 11 -6.57 -16.80 8.73
CA ARG A 11 -7.12 -15.62 9.42
C ARG A 11 -6.44 -15.38 10.77
N SER A 12 -6.21 -16.44 11.55
CA SER A 12 -5.49 -16.35 12.80
C SER A 12 -4.04 -15.91 12.62
N GLN A 13 -3.37 -16.40 11.57
CA GLN A 13 -2.00 -15.98 11.23
C GLN A 13 -1.94 -14.50 10.83
N LEU A 14 -2.89 -14.03 10.00
CA LEU A 14 -3.03 -12.63 9.62
C LEU A 14 -3.20 -11.73 10.84
N GLN A 15 -4.09 -12.10 11.77
CA GLN A 15 -4.33 -11.33 12.98
C GLN A 15 -3.06 -11.26 13.85
N LYS A 16 -2.40 -12.40 14.08
CA LYS A 16 -1.15 -12.45 14.90
C LYS A 16 -0.03 -11.60 14.29
N LYS A 17 0.09 -11.56 12.97
CA LYS A 17 1.13 -10.80 12.27
C LYS A 17 0.86 -9.30 12.22
N ASN A 18 -0.39 -8.88 12.31
CA ASN A 18 -0.81 -7.49 12.25
C ASN A 18 -1.23 -6.93 13.63
N VAL A 19 -0.80 -7.56 14.72
CA VAL A 19 -1.02 -7.04 16.07
C VAL A 19 -0.20 -5.77 16.27
N TYR A 20 -0.77 -4.81 17.01
CA TYR A 20 -0.03 -3.63 17.43
C TYR A 20 1.04 -3.98 18.46
N TYR A 21 2.27 -3.53 18.24
CA TYR A 21 3.43 -3.82 19.07
C TYR A 21 3.57 -2.83 20.24
N SER A 22 2.49 -2.59 20.99
CA SER A 22 2.45 -1.64 22.12
C SER A 22 3.53 -1.88 23.16
N TYR A 23 3.82 -3.15 23.48
CA TYR A 23 4.88 -3.51 24.43
C TYR A 23 6.26 -3.11 23.90
N THR A 24 6.56 -3.43 22.65
CA THR A 24 7.83 -3.05 22.01
C THR A 24 7.98 -1.53 21.96
N GLU A 25 6.90 -0.82 21.64
CA GLU A 25 6.88 0.63 21.59
C GLU A 25 7.16 1.25 22.97
N SER A 26 6.58 0.71 24.04
CA SER A 26 6.78 1.25 25.40
C SER A 26 8.24 1.11 25.89
N PHE A 27 8.97 0.08 25.43
CA PHE A 27 10.36 -0.15 25.84
C PHE A 27 11.40 0.46 24.90
N TYR A 28 11.16 0.44 23.63
CA TYR A 28 12.17 0.80 22.60
C TYR A 28 11.80 2.06 21.81
N GLY A 29 10.59 2.58 21.99
CA GLY A 29 10.06 3.72 21.26
C GLY A 29 9.38 3.35 19.94
N PRO A 30 8.63 4.31 19.35
CA PRO A 30 7.80 4.06 18.17
C PRO A 30 8.62 3.72 16.92
N ASP A 31 9.81 4.31 16.75
CA ASP A 31 10.65 4.08 15.57
C ASP A 31 11.16 2.64 15.51
N ILE A 32 11.63 2.13 16.64
CA ILE A 32 12.10 0.74 16.75
C ILE A 32 10.91 -0.25 16.64
N ALA A 33 9.77 0.06 17.22
CA ALA A 33 8.58 -0.79 17.11
C ALA A 33 8.11 -0.90 15.66
N SER A 34 8.02 0.23 14.94
CA SER A 34 7.69 0.25 13.52
C SER A 34 8.70 -0.50 12.67
N ALA A 35 10.00 -0.28 12.90
CA ALA A 35 11.09 -0.97 12.21
C ALA A 35 10.99 -2.49 12.39
N TYR A 36 10.82 -2.95 13.62
CA TYR A 36 10.65 -4.37 13.92
C TYR A 36 9.39 -4.95 13.25
N TYR A 37 8.27 -4.21 13.28
CA TYR A 37 7.04 -4.62 12.59
C TYR A 37 7.27 -4.83 11.10
N ILE A 38 7.87 -3.86 10.40
CA ILE A 38 8.16 -3.94 8.96
C ILE A 38 9.00 -5.18 8.67
N LEU A 39 10.11 -5.38 9.39
CA LEU A 39 11.01 -6.52 9.20
C LEU A 39 10.34 -7.86 9.52
N SER A 40 9.44 -7.91 10.52
CA SER A 40 8.69 -9.11 10.90
C SER A 40 7.73 -9.58 9.82
N LEU A 41 7.25 -8.66 8.97
CA LEU A 41 6.45 -8.94 7.78
C LEU A 41 7.29 -9.19 6.52
N LYS A 42 8.62 -9.22 6.64
CA LYS A 42 9.60 -9.35 5.53
C LYS A 42 9.64 -8.12 4.62
N GLY A 43 9.23 -6.97 5.11
CA GLY A 43 9.39 -5.69 4.45
C GLY A 43 10.82 -5.14 4.57
N GLY A 44 10.97 -3.90 4.16
CA GLY A 44 12.20 -3.11 4.33
C GLY A 44 11.86 -1.66 4.60
N PHE A 45 12.81 -0.93 5.17
CA PHE A 45 12.65 0.48 5.42
C PHE A 45 13.99 1.22 5.38
N ARG A 46 13.91 2.53 5.31
CA ARG A 46 15.04 3.44 5.37
C ARG A 46 14.72 4.55 6.36
N TYR A 47 15.68 4.89 7.19
CA TYR A 47 15.57 6.01 8.12
C TYR A 47 15.82 7.36 7.44
N VAL A 48 15.29 8.42 8.01
CA VAL A 48 15.55 9.81 7.56
C VAL A 48 17.05 10.09 7.52
N GLY A 49 17.50 10.65 6.39
CA GLY A 49 18.89 11.05 6.20
C GLY A 49 19.87 9.91 5.99
N GLN A 50 19.42 8.67 5.88
CA GLN A 50 20.29 7.52 5.58
C GLN A 50 20.07 7.03 4.16
N SER A 51 21.11 6.44 3.57
CA SER A 51 21.03 5.79 2.25
C SER A 51 20.83 4.27 2.35
N GLU A 52 21.14 3.69 3.51
CA GLU A 52 21.07 2.25 3.73
C GLU A 52 19.64 1.79 4.02
N TRP A 53 19.27 0.67 3.39
CA TRP A 53 18.00 0.00 3.62
C TRP A 53 18.16 -1.16 4.59
N PHE A 54 17.33 -1.18 5.62
CA PHE A 54 17.14 -2.34 6.48
C PHE A 54 16.08 -3.25 5.85
N ARG A 55 16.46 -4.50 5.55
CA ARG A 55 15.56 -5.47 4.90
C ARG A 55 15.66 -6.85 5.55
N ALA A 56 14.53 -7.52 5.63
CA ALA A 56 14.52 -8.94 5.91
C ALA A 56 14.83 -9.72 4.62
N ASN A 57 15.59 -10.81 4.73
CA ASN A 57 15.80 -11.71 3.60
C ASN A 57 14.54 -12.56 3.32
N GLN A 58 14.58 -13.37 2.25
CA GLN A 58 13.45 -14.23 1.87
C GLN A 58 13.02 -15.22 2.98
N ARG A 59 13.95 -15.62 3.85
CA ARG A 59 13.67 -16.49 5.02
C ARG A 59 13.14 -15.72 6.22
N GLY A 60 13.03 -14.38 6.13
CA GLY A 60 12.57 -13.50 7.22
C GLY A 60 13.64 -13.23 8.28
N LYS A 61 14.93 -13.48 7.99
CA LYS A 61 16.03 -13.07 8.87
C LYS A 61 16.49 -11.67 8.52
N PHE A 62 16.81 -10.86 9.51
CA PHE A 62 17.30 -9.49 9.38
C PHE A 62 18.36 -9.20 10.45
N SER A 63 19.18 -8.17 10.20
CA SER A 63 20.13 -7.65 11.19
C SER A 63 19.39 -6.88 12.28
N TRP A 64 19.94 -6.87 13.48
CA TRP A 64 19.45 -6.09 14.62
C TRP A 64 20.10 -4.69 14.71
N ASP A 65 20.89 -4.29 13.70
CA ASP A 65 21.60 -3.00 13.70
C ASP A 65 20.64 -1.80 13.74
N PHE A 66 19.39 -1.99 13.30
CA PHE A 66 18.35 -0.96 13.41
C PHE A 66 18.08 -0.51 14.84
N LEU A 67 18.41 -1.32 15.84
CA LEU A 67 18.29 -0.95 17.27
C LEU A 67 19.21 0.20 17.68
N ASN A 68 20.27 0.45 16.91
CA ASN A 68 21.21 1.56 17.14
C ASN A 68 20.62 2.93 16.77
N HIS A 69 19.47 2.95 16.07
CA HIS A 69 18.84 4.15 15.53
C HIS A 69 17.60 4.56 16.33
N LYS A 70 17.72 4.61 17.66
CA LYS A 70 16.65 5.12 18.53
C LYS A 70 16.35 6.59 18.19
N ASN A 71 15.07 6.93 18.15
CA ASN A 71 14.58 8.29 17.83
C ASN A 71 14.97 8.77 16.42
N THR A 72 15.17 7.84 15.48
CA THR A 72 15.35 8.15 14.07
C THR A 72 14.08 7.68 13.34
N PRO A 73 13.26 8.61 12.84
CA PRO A 73 12.00 8.21 12.19
C PRO A 73 12.26 7.54 10.85
N ILE A 74 11.31 6.71 10.42
CA ILE A 74 11.32 6.05 9.12
C ILE A 74 10.87 7.04 8.05
N GLU A 75 11.65 7.16 6.98
CA GLU A 75 11.33 7.99 5.81
C GLU A 75 10.66 7.19 4.70
N GLU A 76 11.13 5.98 4.46
CA GLU A 76 10.60 5.09 3.43
C GLU A 76 10.30 3.71 3.99
N ALA A 77 9.17 3.14 3.61
CA ALA A 77 8.78 1.79 3.95
C ALA A 77 8.34 1.01 2.69
N ASP A 78 8.96 -0.15 2.48
CA ASP A 78 8.62 -1.07 1.42
C ASP A 78 8.00 -2.33 2.03
N MET A 79 6.68 -2.40 1.94
CA MET A 79 5.85 -3.50 2.42
C MET A 79 5.32 -4.36 1.26
N SER A 80 5.91 -4.22 0.06
CA SER A 80 5.46 -4.92 -1.14
C SER A 80 5.37 -6.43 -0.92
N TYR A 81 4.27 -7.03 -1.39
CA TYR A 81 3.96 -8.46 -1.26
C TYR A 81 3.85 -8.98 0.18
N THR A 82 3.74 -8.10 1.16
CA THR A 82 3.52 -8.50 2.55
C THR A 82 2.03 -8.69 2.85
N ILE A 83 1.74 -9.20 4.05
CA ILE A 83 0.37 -9.43 4.53
C ILE A 83 -0.12 -8.29 5.44
N ILE A 84 0.45 -7.09 5.27
CA ILE A 84 -0.01 -5.92 6.00
C ILE A 84 -1.51 -5.66 5.71
N ASN A 85 -2.25 -5.30 6.75
CA ASN A 85 -3.66 -4.91 6.65
C ASN A 85 -3.92 -3.62 7.43
N TYR A 86 -5.17 -3.16 7.45
CA TYR A 86 -5.54 -1.91 8.09
C TYR A 86 -5.22 -1.86 9.59
N THR A 87 -5.30 -2.99 10.32
CA THR A 87 -4.91 -3.06 11.74
C THR A 87 -3.40 -2.93 11.89
N GLY A 88 -2.64 -3.60 11.02
CA GLY A 88 -1.18 -3.52 11.02
C GLY A 88 -0.64 -2.12 10.75
N LEU A 89 -1.40 -1.27 10.05
CA LEU A 89 -1.03 0.11 9.79
C LEU A 89 -0.84 0.94 11.08
N GLU A 90 -1.48 0.55 12.19
CA GLU A 90 -1.31 1.19 13.51
C GLU A 90 0.14 1.18 13.98
N ASN A 91 0.92 0.17 13.59
CA ASN A 91 2.36 0.12 13.91
C ASN A 91 3.19 1.18 13.19
N LEU A 92 2.65 1.83 12.17
CA LEU A 92 3.30 2.91 11.42
C LEU A 92 2.72 4.29 11.73
N GLU A 93 1.64 4.38 12.48
CA GLU A 93 0.88 5.62 12.72
C GLU A 93 1.73 6.78 13.25
N ARG A 94 2.75 6.46 14.07
CA ARG A 94 3.64 7.46 14.66
C ARG A 94 4.78 7.90 13.77
N GLN A 95 4.93 7.31 12.55
CA GLN A 95 5.97 7.65 11.59
C GLN A 95 5.59 8.91 10.80
N ARG A 96 5.66 10.06 11.46
CA ARG A 96 5.27 11.37 10.89
C ARG A 96 6.21 11.88 9.80
N SER A 97 7.35 11.24 9.61
CA SER A 97 8.32 11.54 8.56
C SER A 97 8.24 10.56 7.38
N LEU A 98 7.24 9.67 7.35
CA LEU A 98 7.07 8.67 6.29
C LEU A 98 6.67 9.37 4.99
N ARG A 99 7.59 9.39 4.02
CA ARG A 99 7.41 10.03 2.70
C ARG A 99 7.06 9.03 1.61
N THR A 100 7.61 7.82 1.68
CA THR A 100 7.39 6.77 0.67
C THR A 100 6.81 5.53 1.33
N LEU A 101 5.67 5.06 0.83
CA LEU A 101 5.04 3.80 1.25
C LEU A 101 4.76 2.93 0.02
N LYS A 102 5.46 1.77 -0.07
CA LYS A 102 5.25 0.79 -1.14
C LYS A 102 4.44 -0.39 -0.59
N LEU A 103 3.30 -0.64 -1.21
CA LEU A 103 2.33 -1.69 -0.87
C LEU A 103 2.03 -2.61 -2.05
N LYS A 104 2.89 -2.58 -3.09
CA LYS A 104 2.69 -3.34 -4.30
C LYS A 104 2.33 -4.80 -4.02
N GLY A 105 1.23 -5.28 -4.60
CA GLY A 105 0.84 -6.69 -4.52
C GLY A 105 0.46 -7.18 -3.12
N CYS A 106 0.11 -6.28 -2.19
CA CYS A 106 -0.35 -6.65 -0.86
C CYS A 106 -1.77 -7.20 -0.90
N PRO A 107 -2.01 -8.49 -0.55
CA PRO A 107 -3.31 -9.12 -0.72
C PRO A 107 -4.37 -8.67 0.30
N GLU A 108 -3.96 -8.04 1.39
CA GLU A 108 -4.86 -7.63 2.47
C GLU A 108 -5.04 -6.10 2.55
N VAL A 109 -4.42 -5.36 1.63
CA VAL A 109 -4.66 -3.92 1.46
C VAL A 109 -5.98 -3.73 0.72
N ASP A 110 -6.92 -3.06 1.37
CA ASP A 110 -8.29 -2.82 0.91
C ASP A 110 -8.70 -1.35 1.07
N ASP A 111 -9.94 -1.04 0.77
CA ASP A 111 -10.49 0.31 0.84
C ASP A 111 -10.43 0.92 2.25
N TRP A 112 -10.58 0.08 3.30
CA TRP A 112 -10.45 0.51 4.69
C TRP A 112 -9.01 0.90 5.02
N PHE A 113 -8.04 0.18 4.46
CA PHE A 113 -6.64 0.53 4.57
C PHE A 113 -6.37 1.91 3.96
N LEU A 114 -6.86 2.14 2.73
CA LEU A 114 -6.68 3.43 2.05
C LEU A 114 -7.33 4.58 2.81
N ALA A 115 -8.50 4.35 3.40
CA ALA A 115 -9.18 5.36 4.22
C ALA A 115 -8.34 5.80 5.44
N ARG A 116 -7.51 4.92 6.00
CA ARG A 116 -6.62 5.25 7.13
C ARG A 116 -5.32 5.95 6.73
N LEU A 117 -4.98 6.02 5.45
CA LEU A 117 -3.76 6.71 5.01
C LEU A 117 -3.80 8.22 5.28
N HIS A 118 -4.95 8.79 5.64
CA HIS A 118 -5.05 10.19 6.13
C HIS A 118 -4.14 10.47 7.33
N LEU A 119 -3.72 9.44 8.08
CA LEU A 119 -2.75 9.55 9.17
C LEU A 119 -1.40 10.11 8.70
N PHE A 120 -1.07 9.95 7.41
CA PHE A 120 0.18 10.40 6.79
C PHE A 120 -0.04 11.57 5.82
N GLN A 121 -1.18 12.27 5.89
CA GLN A 121 -1.54 13.35 4.96
C GLN A 121 -0.50 14.48 4.88
N ASP A 122 0.23 14.72 5.97
CA ASP A 122 1.21 15.81 6.07
C ASP A 122 2.62 15.40 5.65
N SER A 123 2.86 14.10 5.43
CA SER A 123 4.22 13.59 5.16
C SER A 123 4.33 12.75 3.89
N LEU A 124 3.27 12.01 3.51
CA LEU A 124 3.35 11.04 2.42
C LEU A 124 3.41 11.73 1.05
N GLU A 125 4.49 11.45 0.32
CA GLU A 125 4.75 12.01 -1.01
C GLU A 125 4.66 10.94 -2.11
N GLU A 126 4.99 9.69 -1.79
CA GLU A 126 4.99 8.58 -2.75
C GLU A 126 4.19 7.39 -2.21
N LEU A 127 3.24 6.89 -3.01
CA LEU A 127 2.43 5.73 -2.69
C LEU A 127 2.36 4.77 -3.86
N ASP A 128 2.75 3.51 -3.64
CA ASP A 128 2.57 2.43 -4.60
C ASP A 128 1.58 1.39 -4.05
N ILE A 129 0.40 1.33 -4.65
CA ILE A 129 -0.67 0.36 -4.35
C ILE A 129 -0.96 -0.55 -5.54
N SER A 130 -0.03 -0.62 -6.50
CA SER A 130 -0.18 -1.45 -7.69
C SER A 130 -0.38 -2.93 -7.35
N HIS A 131 -1.13 -3.64 -8.18
CA HIS A 131 -1.41 -5.07 -8.01
C HIS A 131 -2.12 -5.47 -6.69
N CYS A 132 -2.72 -4.55 -5.96
CA CYS A 132 -3.49 -4.85 -4.75
C CYS A 132 -4.90 -5.32 -5.13
N PRO A 133 -5.27 -6.60 -4.85
CA PRO A 133 -6.47 -7.20 -5.45
C PRO A 133 -7.78 -6.76 -4.78
N ARG A 134 -7.73 -6.12 -3.61
CA ARG A 134 -8.92 -5.77 -2.83
C ARG A 134 -9.26 -4.28 -2.85
N ILE A 135 -8.50 -3.49 -3.62
CA ILE A 135 -8.78 -2.07 -3.80
C ILE A 135 -9.85 -1.90 -4.88
N THR A 136 -10.86 -1.08 -4.57
CA THR A 136 -11.91 -0.69 -5.50
C THR A 136 -11.87 0.81 -5.79
N THR A 137 -12.69 1.27 -6.73
CA THR A 137 -12.87 2.69 -7.04
C THR A 137 -13.27 3.49 -5.79
N GLY A 138 -14.09 2.89 -4.90
CA GLY A 138 -14.51 3.54 -3.65
C GLY A 138 -13.34 3.84 -2.71
N GLY A 139 -12.38 2.91 -2.59
CA GLY A 139 -11.18 3.10 -1.78
C GLY A 139 -10.26 4.20 -2.32
N LEU A 140 -10.12 4.31 -3.65
CA LEU A 140 -9.29 5.34 -4.27
C LEU A 140 -9.79 6.75 -3.97
N ALA A 141 -11.11 6.95 -3.77
CA ALA A 141 -11.66 8.25 -3.38
C ALA A 141 -11.17 8.75 -2.01
N ALA A 142 -10.73 7.85 -1.12
CA ALA A 142 -10.16 8.23 0.18
C ALA A 142 -8.79 8.93 0.05
N LEU A 143 -8.07 8.73 -1.06
CA LEU A 143 -6.76 9.33 -1.31
C LEU A 143 -6.82 10.85 -1.49
N ARG A 144 -8.01 11.44 -1.68
CA ARG A 144 -8.24 12.90 -1.76
C ARG A 144 -7.64 13.69 -0.59
N ASN A 145 -7.45 13.03 0.56
CA ASN A 145 -6.89 13.66 1.76
C ASN A 145 -5.36 13.80 1.69
N LEU A 146 -4.69 13.06 0.81
CA LEU A 146 -3.23 13.05 0.68
C LEU A 146 -2.76 14.16 -0.26
N LYS A 147 -3.01 15.42 0.12
CA LYS A 147 -2.71 16.60 -0.73
C LYS A 147 -1.22 16.80 -1.02
N GLY A 148 -0.34 16.26 -0.19
CA GLY A 148 1.11 16.29 -0.37
C GLY A 148 1.65 15.20 -1.30
N LEU A 149 0.79 14.31 -1.81
CA LEU A 149 1.22 13.19 -2.65
C LEU A 149 1.72 13.70 -4.02
N LYS A 150 2.95 13.28 -4.37
CA LYS A 150 3.63 13.65 -5.61
C LYS A 150 3.61 12.52 -6.65
N HIS A 151 3.67 11.26 -6.16
CA HIS A 151 3.70 10.08 -7.01
C HIS A 151 2.72 9.02 -6.49
N LEU A 152 1.80 8.58 -7.35
CA LEU A 152 0.82 7.54 -7.04
C LEU A 152 0.86 6.46 -8.13
N ASN A 153 1.15 5.22 -7.74
CA ASN A 153 1.08 4.08 -8.64
C ASN A 153 -0.16 3.23 -8.34
N VAL A 154 -1.10 3.23 -9.28
CA VAL A 154 -2.37 2.46 -9.25
C VAL A 154 -2.42 1.38 -10.33
N SER A 155 -1.28 0.95 -10.86
CA SER A 155 -1.20 -0.01 -11.97
C SER A 155 -1.82 -1.36 -11.61
N SER A 156 -2.50 -1.99 -12.55
CA SER A 156 -3.00 -3.37 -12.45
C SER A 156 -3.83 -3.65 -11.18
N LEU A 157 -4.80 -2.80 -10.90
CA LEU A 157 -5.78 -3.00 -9.82
C LEU A 157 -7.01 -3.76 -10.39
N PRO A 158 -7.19 -5.05 -10.09
CA PRO A 158 -8.25 -5.86 -10.70
C PRO A 158 -9.67 -5.49 -10.24
N GLY A 159 -9.79 -4.76 -9.13
CA GLY A 159 -11.08 -4.25 -8.61
C GLY A 159 -11.57 -2.97 -9.30
N ILE A 160 -10.83 -2.44 -10.29
CA ILE A 160 -11.19 -1.23 -11.02
C ILE A 160 -11.83 -1.61 -12.35
N SER A 161 -13.12 -1.36 -12.49
CA SER A 161 -13.89 -1.70 -13.69
C SER A 161 -13.76 -0.69 -14.83
N ASN A 162 -13.48 0.58 -14.53
CA ASN A 162 -13.30 1.65 -15.52
C ASN A 162 -12.05 2.47 -15.21
N PRO A 163 -10.86 1.99 -15.59
CA PRO A 163 -9.59 2.62 -15.24
C PRO A 163 -9.43 4.02 -15.83
N GLY A 164 -9.91 4.27 -17.05
CA GLY A 164 -9.81 5.58 -17.68
C GLY A 164 -10.52 6.67 -16.89
N LEU A 165 -11.78 6.42 -16.48
CA LEU A 165 -12.53 7.35 -15.65
C LEU A 165 -11.87 7.56 -14.29
N VAL A 166 -11.35 6.49 -13.67
CA VAL A 166 -10.71 6.56 -12.37
C VAL A 166 -9.43 7.40 -12.41
N ILE A 167 -8.65 7.29 -13.49
CA ILE A 167 -7.43 8.11 -13.67
C ILE A 167 -7.80 9.59 -13.74
N ILE A 168 -8.81 9.97 -14.55
CA ILE A 168 -9.30 11.35 -14.66
C ILE A 168 -9.73 11.89 -13.28
N LEU A 169 -10.51 11.10 -12.53
CA LEU A 169 -10.96 11.49 -11.19
C LEU A 169 -9.79 11.65 -10.20
N LEU A 170 -8.77 10.80 -10.29
CA LEU A 170 -7.58 10.92 -9.45
C LEU A 170 -6.76 12.16 -9.80
N GLU A 171 -6.62 12.50 -11.08
CA GLU A 171 -5.94 13.72 -11.55
C GLU A 171 -6.67 14.97 -11.08
N GLU A 172 -8.01 14.99 -11.10
CA GLU A 172 -8.81 16.09 -10.55
C GLU A 172 -8.68 16.23 -9.03
N MET A 173 -8.65 15.10 -8.30
CA MET A 173 -8.54 15.10 -6.83
C MET A 173 -7.13 15.47 -6.35
N LEU A 174 -6.10 15.10 -7.09
CA LEU A 174 -4.68 15.22 -6.75
C LEU A 174 -3.91 15.92 -7.90
N PRO A 175 -4.18 17.21 -8.18
CA PRO A 175 -3.69 17.89 -9.38
C PRO A 175 -2.15 18.09 -9.41
N GLN A 176 -1.47 17.91 -8.28
CA GLN A 176 0.00 17.98 -8.18
C GLN A 176 0.65 16.61 -8.19
N CYS A 177 -0.12 15.52 -8.31
CA CYS A 177 0.35 14.16 -8.20
C CYS A 177 0.55 13.56 -9.61
N GLN A 178 1.74 12.99 -9.84
CA GLN A 178 1.98 12.18 -11.02
C GLN A 178 1.38 10.79 -10.82
N ILE A 179 0.39 10.42 -11.64
CA ILE A 179 -0.31 9.14 -11.55
C ILE A 179 0.27 8.16 -12.57
N THR A 180 0.68 6.99 -12.09
CA THR A 180 1.09 5.86 -12.94
C THR A 180 0.00 4.79 -12.91
N ALA A 181 -0.52 4.42 -14.09
CA ALA A 181 -1.63 3.48 -14.24
C ALA A 181 -1.40 2.57 -15.46
N ASN A 182 -0.52 1.60 -15.33
CA ASN A 182 -0.19 0.63 -16.36
C ASN A 182 -0.92 -0.71 -16.13
N GLY A 183 -1.00 -1.56 -17.18
CA GLY A 183 -1.49 -2.93 -17.06
C GLY A 183 -3.01 -3.04 -16.91
N TYR A 184 -3.74 -2.05 -17.36
CA TYR A 184 -5.16 -2.16 -17.64
C TYR A 184 -5.31 -2.54 -19.12
N ASP A 185 -6.00 -3.64 -19.41
CA ASP A 185 -6.39 -3.96 -20.78
C ASP A 185 -7.31 -2.82 -21.28
N HIS A 186 -6.82 -2.07 -22.23
CA HIS A 186 -7.60 -1.02 -22.88
C HIS A 186 -8.69 -1.68 -23.74
N ASN A 187 -9.76 -2.15 -23.09
CA ASN A 187 -10.99 -2.55 -23.78
C ASN A 187 -11.67 -1.38 -24.52
N LEU A 188 -11.11 -0.19 -24.46
CA LEU A 188 -11.58 0.97 -25.24
C LEU A 188 -11.54 0.69 -26.73
N ARG A 189 -10.50 -0.02 -27.23
CA ARG A 189 -10.45 -0.41 -28.66
C ARG A 189 -11.56 -1.40 -29.05
N LYS A 190 -11.94 -2.33 -28.16
CA LYS A 190 -13.03 -3.27 -28.45
C LYS A 190 -14.39 -2.61 -28.51
N VAL A 191 -14.64 -1.63 -27.65
CA VAL A 191 -15.91 -0.89 -27.67
C VAL A 191 -16.01 -0.03 -28.92
N GLU A 192 -14.94 0.66 -29.33
CA GLU A 192 -14.89 1.43 -30.58
C GLU A 192 -15.02 0.52 -31.81
N GLU A 193 -14.33 -0.63 -31.85
CA GLU A 193 -14.43 -1.61 -32.92
C GLU A 193 -15.84 -2.25 -32.98
N GLU A 194 -16.47 -2.57 -31.84
CA GLU A 194 -17.83 -3.08 -31.80
C GLU A 194 -18.89 -2.03 -32.19
N GLU A 195 -18.68 -0.76 -31.82
CA GLU A 195 -19.57 0.34 -32.27
C GLU A 195 -19.38 0.65 -33.76
N GLU A 196 -18.17 0.61 -34.29
CA GLU A 196 -17.92 0.77 -35.73
C GLU A 196 -18.49 -0.40 -36.54
N GLU A 197 -18.35 -1.65 -36.08
CA GLU A 197 -18.97 -2.82 -36.71
C GLU A 197 -20.51 -2.76 -36.68
N GLN A 198 -21.11 -2.27 -35.59
CA GLN A 198 -22.55 -2.10 -35.53
C GLN A 198 -23.06 -1.01 -36.44
N MET A 199 -22.33 0.09 -36.54
CA MET A 199 -22.66 1.17 -37.52
C MET A 199 -22.53 0.71 -38.97
N GLN A 200 -21.54 -0.13 -39.31
CA GLN A 200 -21.37 -0.68 -40.63
C GLN A 200 -22.44 -1.72 -40.99
N ARG A 201 -23.00 -2.44 -40.02
CA ARG A 201 -24.11 -3.38 -40.25
C ARG A 201 -25.48 -2.72 -40.44
N GLN A 202 -25.60 -1.44 -40.06
CA GLN A 202 -26.85 -0.68 -40.20
C GLN A 202 -26.89 0.21 -41.47
N ARG A 203 -25.79 0.21 -42.23
CA ARG A 203 -25.74 0.85 -43.58
C ARG A 203 -25.86 -0.19 -44.69
#